data_6d310b611d4a05259ae16882d2204ea5
#
_entry.id   6d310b611d4a05259ae16882d2204ea5
#
_cell.length_a   1.000
_cell.length_b   1.000
_cell.length_c   1.000
_cell.angle_alpha   90.00
_cell.angle_beta   90.00
_cell.angle_gamma   90.00
#
_symmetry.space_group_name_H-M   'P 1'
#
loop_
_entity.id
_entity.type
_entity.pdbx_description
1 polymer ?
#
loop_
_entity_poly.entity_id
_entity_poly.type
_entity_poly.pdbx_seq_one_letter_code
_entity_poly.pdbx_strand_id
1 'polypeptide(L)'
;MKKSILGTLIVLMFVAVGIAAAPPLTFTFSDVHASKTATETDTFAVNNAGMIAGDYVDAKSVQHGMILAGKKLTTVDHDSCVTSGGFAAGAIAFYGINSAGAAAGWCTSTKTNLYEGFVYAGGKFTAVNFPKSNGTQAEGINDNGDVVGLYLDSAGAQHGFLKTGSKYKSIDVTGDTSAEAWGINDSGQITVFAINSLGGYDSFLYNGKTFKKISDPNAGTTGTIARIVNNKGDVAGAYFNSDGAEVGFLRHAGKYYDVVDPKANNVTKPDGLNDTLEIVGRYTSTSGATVGFKATTK
;
A
#
# COMPACT_ATOMS: atom_id res chain seq x y z
N MET A 1 35.99 62.89 43.30
CA MET A 1 35.49 62.74 41.92
C MET A 1 34.87 61.33 41.78
N LYS A 2 33.53 61.23 41.84
CA LYS A 2 32.82 59.96 41.66
C LYS A 2 32.37 59.93 40.17
N LYS A 3 32.88 58.96 39.39
CA LYS A 3 32.42 58.70 38.04
C LYS A 3 31.17 57.80 38.11
N SER A 4 30.07 58.30 37.66
CA SER A 4 28.80 57.55 37.44
C SER A 4 28.91 56.83 36.10
N ILE A 5 28.77 55.48 36.12
CA ILE A 5 28.70 54.64 34.92
C ILE A 5 27.18 54.44 34.65
N LEU A 6 26.70 55.05 33.59
CA LEU A 6 25.33 54.89 33.12
C LEU A 6 25.30 53.63 32.25
N GLY A 7 24.74 52.53 32.76
CA GLY A 7 24.55 51.31 32.03
C GLY A 7 23.32 51.42 31.13
N THR A 8 23.49 51.31 29.82
CA THR A 8 22.41 51.26 28.85
C THR A 8 21.83 49.86 28.85
N LEU A 9 20.58 49.69 29.29
CA LEU A 9 19.85 48.46 29.23
C LEU A 9 19.26 48.26 27.82
N ILE A 10 19.84 47.35 27.02
CA ILE A 10 19.26 46.98 25.72
C ILE A 10 18.19 45.90 25.98
N VAL A 11 16.93 46.28 25.83
CA VAL A 11 15.81 45.34 25.84
C VAL A 11 15.69 44.74 24.44
N LEU A 12 16.13 43.49 24.27
CA LEU A 12 15.81 42.70 23.07
C LEU A 12 14.34 42.28 23.13
N MET A 13 13.49 42.89 22.32
CA MET A 13 12.14 42.40 22.05
C MET A 13 12.28 41.19 21.06
N PHE A 14 12.09 39.99 21.57
CA PHE A 14 11.84 38.83 20.73
C PHE A 14 10.40 38.94 20.18
N VAL A 15 10.25 39.31 18.92
CA VAL A 15 9.01 39.11 18.18
C VAL A 15 8.87 37.63 17.90
N ALA A 16 8.06 36.93 18.69
CA ALA A 16 7.66 35.56 18.35
C ALA A 16 6.76 35.66 17.10
N VAL A 17 7.34 35.40 15.94
CA VAL A 17 6.56 35.14 14.73
C VAL A 17 5.87 33.80 14.99
N GLY A 18 4.61 33.85 15.37
CA GLY A 18 3.75 32.67 15.45
C GLY A 18 3.65 32.07 14.05
N ILE A 19 4.37 30.96 13.81
CA ILE A 19 4.16 30.14 12.62
C ILE A 19 2.78 29.56 12.82
N ALA A 20 1.78 30.07 12.08
CA ALA A 20 0.46 29.46 12.05
C ALA A 20 0.63 27.99 11.68
N ALA A 21 0.11 27.07 12.50
CA ALA A 21 0.10 25.67 12.19
C ALA A 21 -0.57 25.50 10.82
N ALA A 22 0.07 24.76 9.91
CA ALA A 22 -0.58 24.43 8.63
C ALA A 22 -1.94 23.79 8.92
N PRO A 23 -2.99 24.13 8.15
CA PRO A 23 -4.30 23.54 8.35
C PRO A 23 -4.21 22.01 8.28
N PRO A 24 -5.04 21.29 9.05
CA PRO A 24 -5.04 19.83 9.01
C PRO A 24 -5.37 19.37 7.59
N LEU A 25 -4.66 18.33 7.14
CA LEU A 25 -4.93 17.69 5.84
C LEU A 25 -6.36 17.13 5.88
N THR A 26 -7.18 17.46 4.87
CA THR A 26 -8.54 16.93 4.73
C THR A 26 -8.66 16.12 3.46
N PHE A 27 -9.52 15.10 3.46
CA PHE A 27 -9.71 14.18 2.34
C PHE A 27 -11.11 14.35 1.73
N THR A 28 -11.16 14.29 0.40
CA THR A 28 -12.42 14.19 -0.35
C THR A 28 -12.45 12.81 -1.00
N PHE A 29 -13.49 12.04 -0.69
CA PHE A 29 -13.67 10.66 -1.16
C PHE A 29 -14.64 10.57 -2.33
N SER A 30 -14.37 9.62 -3.22
CA SER A 30 -15.27 9.19 -4.28
C SER A 30 -15.18 7.68 -4.48
N ASP A 31 -16.32 7.02 -4.72
CA ASP A 31 -16.34 5.59 -5.02
C ASP A 31 -15.72 5.33 -6.40
N VAL A 32 -15.03 4.21 -6.52
CA VAL A 32 -14.49 3.69 -7.75
C VAL A 32 -15.21 2.40 -8.10
N HIS A 33 -15.82 2.37 -9.27
CA HIS A 33 -16.47 1.18 -9.81
C HIS A 33 -15.84 0.82 -11.14
N ALA A 34 -15.41 -0.44 -11.28
CA ALA A 34 -14.87 -0.96 -12.53
C ALA A 34 -15.87 -0.83 -13.69
N SER A 35 -17.14 -1.18 -13.43
CA SER A 35 -18.24 -1.05 -14.37
C SER A 35 -19.57 -0.87 -13.64
N LYS A 36 -20.64 -0.58 -14.40
CA LYS A 36 -22.01 -0.48 -13.83
C LYS A 36 -22.57 -1.82 -13.34
N THR A 37 -21.99 -2.93 -13.78
CA THR A 37 -22.41 -4.30 -13.47
C THR A 37 -21.44 -5.03 -12.56
N ALA A 38 -20.34 -4.38 -12.16
CA ALA A 38 -19.44 -4.91 -11.16
C ALA A 38 -20.16 -4.97 -9.80
N THR A 39 -20.09 -6.12 -9.14
CA THR A 39 -20.68 -6.34 -7.81
C THR A 39 -19.70 -5.95 -6.71
N GLU A 40 -18.40 -5.96 -7.03
CA GLU A 40 -17.30 -5.64 -6.14
C GLU A 40 -16.18 -4.97 -6.96
N THR A 41 -15.49 -4.02 -6.37
CA THR A 41 -14.31 -3.39 -6.99
C THR A 41 -13.28 -3.11 -5.91
N ASP A 42 -12.09 -3.70 -6.06
CA ASP A 42 -10.96 -3.47 -5.19
C ASP A 42 -9.90 -2.63 -5.93
N THR A 43 -9.47 -1.54 -5.31
CA THR A 43 -8.43 -0.67 -5.86
C THR A 43 -7.20 -0.74 -4.97
N PHE A 44 -6.08 -1.26 -5.50
CA PHE A 44 -4.87 -1.52 -4.72
C PHE A 44 -3.73 -0.55 -5.01
N ALA A 45 -3.65 -0.04 -6.23
CA ALA A 45 -2.55 0.82 -6.61
C ALA A 45 -3.00 1.99 -7.48
N VAL A 46 -2.29 3.11 -7.38
CA VAL A 46 -2.46 4.28 -8.24
C VAL A 46 -1.09 4.85 -8.61
N ASN A 47 -0.86 5.12 -9.91
CA ASN A 47 0.36 5.77 -10.36
C ASN A 47 0.20 7.30 -10.44
N ASN A 48 1.28 8.01 -10.79
CA ASN A 48 1.30 9.47 -10.89
C ASN A 48 0.46 10.04 -12.05
N ALA A 49 0.04 9.20 -13.01
CA ALA A 49 -0.90 9.56 -14.06
C ALA A 49 -2.38 9.33 -13.67
N GLY A 50 -2.63 8.87 -12.42
CA GLY A 50 -3.98 8.55 -11.92
C GLY A 50 -4.57 7.27 -12.51
N MET A 51 -3.73 6.38 -13.08
CA MET A 51 -4.17 5.04 -13.46
C MET A 51 -4.27 4.19 -12.20
N ILE A 52 -5.40 3.49 -12.05
CA ILE A 52 -5.69 2.63 -10.90
C ILE A 52 -5.57 1.17 -11.33
N ALA A 53 -4.92 0.35 -10.52
CA ALA A 53 -4.87 -1.09 -10.69
C ALA A 53 -5.54 -1.80 -9.50
N GLY A 54 -6.07 -2.98 -9.76
CA GLY A 54 -6.81 -3.77 -8.78
C GLY A 54 -7.52 -4.96 -9.42
N ASP A 55 -8.69 -5.27 -8.91
CA ASP A 55 -9.58 -6.28 -9.48
C ASP A 55 -11.05 -5.89 -9.28
N TYR A 56 -11.92 -6.64 -9.92
CA TYR A 56 -13.37 -6.51 -9.73
C TYR A 56 -14.07 -7.85 -9.95
N VAL A 57 -15.24 -7.99 -9.36
CA VAL A 57 -16.12 -9.15 -9.56
C VAL A 57 -17.28 -8.72 -10.46
N ASP A 58 -17.54 -9.47 -11.53
CA ASP A 58 -18.65 -9.24 -12.44
C ASP A 58 -19.99 -9.76 -11.90
N ALA A 59 -21.09 -9.52 -12.62
CA ALA A 59 -22.43 -9.98 -12.25
C ALA A 59 -22.59 -11.51 -12.26
N LYS A 60 -21.61 -12.26 -12.79
CA LYS A 60 -21.60 -13.73 -12.79
C LYS A 60 -20.70 -14.29 -11.69
N SER A 61 -20.22 -13.44 -10.78
CA SER A 61 -19.25 -13.79 -9.73
C SER A 61 -17.88 -14.25 -10.25
N VAL A 62 -17.47 -13.75 -11.42
CA VAL A 62 -16.13 -13.95 -11.97
C VAL A 62 -15.25 -12.77 -11.57
N GLN A 63 -14.08 -13.05 -11.00
CA GLN A 63 -13.09 -12.04 -10.66
C GLN A 63 -12.13 -11.80 -11.83
N HIS A 64 -11.86 -10.55 -12.11
CA HIS A 64 -11.03 -10.06 -13.20
C HIS A 64 -9.99 -9.07 -12.67
N GLY A 65 -8.76 -9.13 -13.17
CA GLY A 65 -7.81 -8.05 -12.98
C GLY A 65 -8.26 -6.77 -13.68
N MET A 66 -7.99 -5.62 -13.07
CA MET A 66 -8.44 -4.32 -13.51
C MET A 66 -7.30 -3.33 -13.66
N ILE A 67 -7.25 -2.62 -14.80
CA ILE A 67 -6.51 -1.36 -14.96
C ILE A 67 -7.49 -0.29 -15.44
N LEU A 68 -7.66 0.76 -14.66
CA LEU A 68 -8.58 1.86 -14.93
C LEU A 68 -7.81 3.15 -15.21
N ALA A 69 -7.89 3.66 -16.44
CA ALA A 69 -7.29 4.93 -16.86
C ALA A 69 -8.39 5.96 -17.11
N GLY A 70 -8.65 6.80 -16.12
CA GLY A 70 -9.83 7.68 -16.12
C GLY A 70 -11.13 6.86 -16.14
N LYS A 71 -11.86 6.90 -17.27
CA LYS A 71 -13.08 6.09 -17.47
C LYS A 71 -12.86 4.83 -18.30
N LYS A 72 -11.64 4.61 -18.79
CA LYS A 72 -11.32 3.46 -19.63
C LYS A 72 -10.90 2.28 -18.76
N LEU A 73 -11.76 1.27 -18.69
CA LEU A 73 -11.46 -0.01 -18.07
C LEU A 73 -10.70 -0.91 -19.06
N THR A 74 -9.62 -1.52 -18.59
CA THR A 74 -8.97 -2.67 -19.21
C THR A 74 -9.18 -3.86 -18.27
N THR A 75 -9.98 -4.82 -18.70
CA THR A 75 -10.15 -6.12 -18.04
C THR A 75 -8.99 -7.02 -18.44
N VAL A 76 -8.40 -7.70 -17.46
CA VAL A 76 -7.26 -8.58 -17.67
C VAL A 76 -7.55 -9.93 -17.03
N ASP A 77 -7.48 -10.98 -17.85
CA ASP A 77 -7.66 -12.36 -17.43
C ASP A 77 -6.41 -13.16 -17.80
N HIS A 78 -6.16 -14.26 -17.10
CA HIS A 78 -5.06 -15.16 -17.37
C HIS A 78 -5.54 -16.60 -17.34
N ASP A 79 -5.33 -17.34 -18.45
CA ASP A 79 -5.86 -18.69 -18.66
C ASP A 79 -5.44 -19.74 -17.62
N SER A 80 -4.30 -19.52 -16.95
CA SER A 80 -3.82 -20.42 -15.91
C SER A 80 -4.24 -20.02 -14.49
N CYS A 81 -5.02 -18.97 -14.34
CA CYS A 81 -5.49 -18.51 -13.04
C CYS A 81 -6.90 -19.03 -12.70
N VAL A 82 -7.16 -19.28 -11.43
CA VAL A 82 -8.50 -19.54 -10.92
C VAL A 82 -9.37 -18.30 -11.15
N THR A 83 -10.61 -18.47 -11.63
CA THR A 83 -11.50 -17.36 -11.97
C THR A 83 -12.72 -17.23 -11.05
N SER A 84 -12.91 -18.19 -10.15
CA SER A 84 -14.09 -18.24 -9.26
C SER A 84 -13.69 -18.46 -7.81
N GLY A 85 -14.45 -17.89 -6.88
CA GLY A 85 -14.27 -18.09 -5.45
C GLY A 85 -13.89 -16.84 -4.66
N GLY A 86 -13.92 -15.66 -5.30
CA GLY A 86 -13.61 -14.38 -4.67
C GLY A 86 -12.13 -14.23 -4.32
N PHE A 87 -11.77 -13.12 -3.71
CA PHE A 87 -10.41 -12.78 -3.29
C PHE A 87 -9.71 -13.89 -2.47
N ALA A 88 -10.49 -14.61 -1.64
CA ALA A 88 -9.98 -15.72 -0.83
C ALA A 88 -9.54 -16.95 -1.65
N ALA A 89 -9.91 -17.05 -2.93
CA ALA A 89 -9.58 -18.20 -3.80
C ALA A 89 -8.43 -17.90 -4.77
N GLY A 90 -7.86 -16.70 -4.75
CA GLY A 90 -6.64 -16.36 -5.48
C GLY A 90 -6.83 -16.16 -6.99
N ALA A 91 -7.98 -15.60 -7.41
CA ALA A 91 -8.14 -15.08 -8.75
C ALA A 91 -7.19 -13.90 -9.01
N ILE A 92 -7.05 -13.50 -10.28
CA ILE A 92 -6.09 -12.45 -10.68
C ILE A 92 -6.41 -11.11 -10.02
N ALA A 93 -5.41 -10.48 -9.40
CA ALA A 93 -5.46 -9.12 -8.89
C ALA A 93 -4.12 -8.40 -9.10
N PHE A 94 -4.17 -7.08 -9.28
CA PHE A 94 -2.99 -6.22 -9.41
C PHE A 94 -2.82 -5.34 -8.16
N TYR A 95 -1.68 -5.45 -7.51
CA TYR A 95 -1.36 -4.76 -6.26
C TYR A 95 -0.42 -3.57 -6.44
N GLY A 96 0.30 -3.51 -7.57
CA GLY A 96 1.21 -2.42 -7.91
C GLY A 96 1.05 -1.97 -9.35
N ILE A 97 1.28 -0.68 -9.62
CA ILE A 97 1.31 -0.11 -10.98
C ILE A 97 2.37 0.99 -11.05
N ASN A 98 3.24 0.93 -12.06
CA ASN A 98 4.24 1.96 -12.28
C ASN A 98 3.76 3.04 -13.27
N SER A 99 4.57 4.08 -13.51
CA SER A 99 4.23 5.20 -14.40
C SER A 99 4.06 4.78 -15.87
N ALA A 100 4.70 3.71 -16.30
CA ALA A 100 4.53 3.13 -17.64
C ALA A 100 3.23 2.31 -17.79
N GLY A 101 2.48 2.09 -16.70
CA GLY A 101 1.28 1.27 -16.68
C GLY A 101 1.57 -0.24 -16.62
N ALA A 102 2.81 -0.64 -16.30
CA ALA A 102 3.11 -2.02 -15.97
C ALA A 102 2.57 -2.33 -14.56
N ALA A 103 1.80 -3.40 -14.43
CA ALA A 103 1.14 -3.78 -13.19
C ALA A 103 1.71 -5.09 -12.63
N ALA A 104 2.09 -5.08 -11.36
CA ALA A 104 2.47 -6.27 -10.60
C ALA A 104 1.24 -6.89 -9.96
N GLY A 105 1.18 -8.22 -9.94
CA GLY A 105 0.08 -8.96 -9.37
C GLY A 105 0.38 -10.44 -9.26
N TRP A 106 -0.61 -11.18 -8.80
CA TRP A 106 -0.52 -12.61 -8.65
C TRP A 106 -1.89 -13.27 -8.80
N CYS A 107 -1.89 -14.58 -8.95
CA CYS A 107 -3.09 -15.41 -8.90
C CYS A 107 -2.75 -16.81 -8.38
N THR A 108 -3.77 -17.61 -8.09
CA THR A 108 -3.60 -19.03 -7.85
C THR A 108 -3.65 -19.79 -9.18
N SER A 109 -2.59 -20.55 -9.48
CA SER A 109 -2.48 -21.36 -10.69
C SER A 109 -3.47 -22.53 -10.65
N THR A 110 -4.22 -22.72 -11.74
CA THR A 110 -5.10 -23.89 -11.90
C THR A 110 -4.35 -25.20 -12.06
N LYS A 111 -3.05 -25.14 -12.41
CA LYS A 111 -2.21 -26.33 -12.65
C LYS A 111 -1.55 -26.83 -11.38
N THR A 112 -1.03 -25.91 -10.57
CA THR A 112 -0.20 -26.23 -9.40
C THR A 112 -0.91 -25.98 -8.07
N ASN A 113 -2.00 -25.21 -8.08
CA ASN A 113 -2.70 -24.68 -6.90
C ASN A 113 -1.76 -23.84 -6.00
N LEU A 114 -0.71 -23.27 -6.57
CA LEU A 114 0.24 -22.39 -5.91
C LEU A 114 0.05 -20.94 -6.39
N TYR A 115 0.53 -19.98 -5.60
CA TYR A 115 0.58 -18.59 -6.02
C TYR A 115 1.62 -18.38 -7.11
N GLU A 116 1.21 -17.74 -8.20
CA GLU A 116 2.09 -17.35 -9.31
C GLU A 116 2.08 -15.83 -9.43
N GLY A 117 3.24 -15.20 -9.16
CA GLY A 117 3.43 -13.76 -9.33
C GLY A 117 3.75 -13.41 -10.78
N PHE A 118 3.36 -12.22 -11.20
CA PHE A 118 3.63 -11.72 -12.55
C PHE A 118 3.68 -10.19 -12.61
N VAL A 119 4.25 -9.70 -13.72
CA VAL A 119 4.08 -8.33 -14.20
C VAL A 119 3.34 -8.38 -15.52
N TYR A 120 2.25 -7.63 -15.62
CA TYR A 120 1.49 -7.41 -16.85
C TYR A 120 1.85 -6.07 -17.47
N ALA A 121 2.27 -6.06 -18.73
CA ALA A 121 2.61 -4.87 -19.46
C ALA A 121 2.32 -5.05 -20.95
N GLY A 122 1.61 -4.09 -21.56
CA GLY A 122 1.33 -4.10 -23.01
C GLY A 122 0.66 -5.37 -23.52
N GLY A 123 -0.24 -5.97 -22.74
CA GLY A 123 -0.97 -7.19 -23.10
C GLY A 123 -0.18 -8.49 -22.85
N LYS A 124 0.95 -8.44 -22.15
CA LYS A 124 1.81 -9.61 -21.90
C LYS A 124 2.07 -9.82 -20.43
N PHE A 125 2.04 -11.07 -19.99
CA PHE A 125 2.45 -11.48 -18.66
C PHE A 125 3.92 -11.91 -18.65
N THR A 126 4.66 -11.47 -17.65
CA THR A 126 6.02 -11.90 -17.36
C THR A 126 6.05 -12.48 -15.95
N ALA A 127 6.40 -13.74 -15.80
CA ALA A 127 6.42 -14.42 -14.51
C ALA A 127 7.41 -13.79 -13.52
N VAL A 128 6.99 -13.71 -12.26
CA VAL A 128 7.78 -13.27 -11.12
C VAL A 128 7.68 -14.37 -10.07
N ASN A 129 8.59 -15.35 -10.15
CA ASN A 129 8.61 -16.50 -9.24
C ASN A 129 9.94 -16.51 -8.49
N PHE A 130 9.90 -16.43 -7.17
CA PHE A 130 11.10 -16.55 -6.34
C PHE A 130 11.69 -17.98 -6.51
N PRO A 131 13.00 -18.12 -6.74
CA PRO A 131 13.60 -19.42 -7.02
C PRO A 131 13.37 -20.46 -5.91
N LYS A 132 12.87 -21.63 -6.25
CA LYS A 132 12.59 -22.75 -5.33
C LYS A 132 11.50 -22.48 -4.29
N SER A 133 10.64 -21.49 -4.51
CA SER A 133 9.50 -21.20 -3.64
C SER A 133 8.32 -22.15 -3.90
N ASN A 134 7.47 -22.31 -2.88
CA ASN A 134 6.15 -22.95 -2.96
C ASN A 134 5.03 -21.95 -3.27
N GLY A 135 5.34 -20.83 -3.91
CA GLY A 135 4.43 -19.80 -4.34
C GLY A 135 5.04 -18.42 -4.16
N THR A 136 4.68 -17.50 -5.04
CA THR A 136 5.16 -16.12 -5.04
C THR A 136 4.01 -15.19 -5.33
N GLN A 137 3.88 -14.11 -4.56
CA GLN A 137 2.93 -13.02 -4.77
C GLN A 137 3.74 -11.75 -5.08
N ALA A 138 3.52 -11.15 -6.25
CA ALA A 138 4.11 -9.86 -6.61
C ALA A 138 3.15 -8.74 -6.19
N GLU A 139 3.60 -7.87 -5.28
CA GLU A 139 2.74 -6.85 -4.66
C GLU A 139 3.04 -5.44 -5.18
N GLY A 140 4.29 -5.05 -5.30
CA GLY A 140 4.69 -3.71 -5.72
C GLY A 140 5.65 -3.71 -6.91
N ILE A 141 5.60 -2.63 -7.70
CA ILE A 141 6.51 -2.38 -8.82
C ILE A 141 6.82 -0.89 -8.90
N ASN A 142 8.10 -0.53 -9.09
CA ASN A 142 8.54 0.83 -9.31
C ASN A 142 8.82 1.14 -10.80
N ASP A 143 9.23 2.37 -11.11
CA ASP A 143 9.54 2.79 -12.49
C ASP A 143 10.85 2.19 -13.03
N ASN A 144 11.72 1.68 -12.15
CA ASN A 144 12.92 0.92 -12.55
C ASN A 144 12.59 -0.53 -12.97
N GLY A 145 11.34 -0.99 -12.75
CA GLY A 145 10.92 -2.36 -12.97
C GLY A 145 11.34 -3.32 -11.85
N ASP A 146 11.76 -2.79 -10.69
CA ASP A 146 11.97 -3.60 -9.49
C ASP A 146 10.62 -4.03 -8.93
N VAL A 147 10.53 -5.28 -8.50
CA VAL A 147 9.29 -5.87 -7.98
C VAL A 147 9.52 -6.36 -6.56
N VAL A 148 8.56 -6.09 -5.69
CA VAL A 148 8.52 -6.60 -4.31
C VAL A 148 7.28 -7.46 -4.07
N GLY A 149 7.31 -8.25 -3.01
CA GLY A 149 6.18 -9.09 -2.63
C GLY A 149 6.57 -10.10 -1.56
N LEU A 150 5.86 -11.21 -1.54
CA LEU A 150 6.15 -12.33 -0.65
C LEU A 150 6.38 -13.62 -1.43
N TYR A 151 7.08 -14.55 -0.81
CA TYR A 151 7.16 -15.93 -1.26
C TYR A 151 7.06 -16.91 -0.08
N LEU A 152 6.60 -18.11 -0.37
CA LEU A 152 6.60 -19.22 0.59
C LEU A 152 7.81 -20.11 0.32
N ASP A 153 8.61 -20.40 1.33
CA ASP A 153 9.71 -21.34 1.21
C ASP A 153 9.21 -22.80 1.14
N SER A 154 10.12 -23.76 1.06
CA SER A 154 9.78 -25.19 1.00
C SER A 154 9.12 -25.72 2.27
N ALA A 155 9.25 -25.03 3.39
CA ALA A 155 8.58 -25.36 4.66
C ALA A 155 7.23 -24.64 4.82
N GLY A 156 6.87 -23.75 3.88
CA GLY A 156 5.66 -22.92 3.94
C GLY A 156 5.83 -21.63 4.76
N ALA A 157 7.06 -21.29 5.18
CA ALA A 157 7.32 -20.03 5.85
C ALA A 157 7.27 -18.86 4.86
N GLN A 158 6.68 -17.75 5.29
CA GLN A 158 6.49 -16.55 4.48
C GLN A 158 7.64 -15.58 4.66
N HIS A 159 8.19 -15.11 3.54
CA HIS A 159 9.29 -14.17 3.44
C HIS A 159 8.96 -13.05 2.46
N GLY A 160 9.37 -11.82 2.75
CA GLY A 160 9.38 -10.75 1.77
C GLY A 160 10.47 -10.94 0.72
N PHE A 161 10.31 -10.33 -0.46
CA PHE A 161 11.38 -10.32 -1.47
C PHE A 161 11.49 -9.00 -2.21
N LEU A 162 12.68 -8.78 -2.79
CA LEU A 162 12.98 -7.79 -3.82
C LEU A 162 13.54 -8.51 -5.05
N LYS A 163 12.96 -8.24 -6.22
CA LYS A 163 13.47 -8.65 -7.53
C LYS A 163 13.99 -7.43 -8.28
N THR A 164 15.27 -7.42 -8.64
CA THR A 164 15.91 -6.39 -9.48
C THR A 164 16.52 -7.06 -10.73
N GLY A 165 15.99 -6.74 -11.89
CA GLY A 165 16.33 -7.46 -13.12
C GLY A 165 16.02 -8.96 -12.99
N SER A 166 17.03 -9.83 -13.10
CA SER A 166 16.90 -11.27 -12.90
C SER A 166 17.25 -11.75 -11.49
N LYS A 167 17.67 -10.86 -10.58
CA LYS A 167 18.12 -11.21 -9.23
C LYS A 167 17.00 -11.09 -8.23
N TYR A 168 16.95 -12.05 -7.30
CA TYR A 168 16.06 -12.07 -6.16
C TYR A 168 16.83 -11.96 -4.85
N LYS A 169 16.28 -11.23 -3.89
CA LYS A 169 16.80 -11.09 -2.53
C LYS A 169 15.64 -11.26 -1.55
N SER A 170 15.81 -12.12 -0.53
CA SER A 170 14.88 -12.22 0.60
C SER A 170 14.95 -10.98 1.47
N ILE A 171 13.81 -10.60 2.03
CA ILE A 171 13.65 -9.52 3.01
C ILE A 171 12.95 -10.12 4.21
N ASP A 172 13.71 -10.25 5.32
CA ASP A 172 13.22 -10.80 6.56
C ASP A 172 13.46 -9.82 7.70
N VAL A 173 12.53 -9.74 8.63
CA VAL A 173 12.63 -8.89 9.82
C VAL A 173 13.09 -9.76 10.99
N THR A 174 14.23 -9.41 11.60
CA THR A 174 14.80 -10.20 12.67
C THR A 174 13.88 -10.20 13.89
N GLY A 175 13.51 -11.39 14.35
CA GLY A 175 12.67 -11.60 15.53
C GLY A 175 11.19 -11.76 15.23
N ASP A 176 10.75 -11.53 13.98
CA ASP A 176 9.39 -11.73 13.53
C ASP A 176 9.21 -13.11 12.86
N THR A 177 7.98 -13.57 12.77
CA THR A 177 7.65 -14.93 12.29
C THR A 177 7.38 -14.97 10.80
N SER A 178 7.09 -13.82 10.18
CA SER A 178 6.87 -13.68 8.73
C SER A 178 7.20 -12.26 8.30
N ALA A 179 7.47 -12.06 7.02
CA ALA A 179 7.62 -10.74 6.42
C ALA A 179 6.93 -10.67 5.06
N GLU A 180 6.43 -9.48 4.72
CA GLU A 180 5.85 -9.17 3.43
C GLU A 180 6.33 -7.79 2.98
N ALA A 181 6.87 -7.69 1.76
CA ALA A 181 7.27 -6.43 1.15
C ALA A 181 6.15 -5.99 0.20
N TRP A 182 5.42 -4.91 0.56
CA TRP A 182 4.21 -4.53 -0.17
C TRP A 182 4.46 -3.46 -1.23
N GLY A 183 4.97 -2.30 -0.84
CA GLY A 183 5.19 -1.16 -1.72
C GLY A 183 6.66 -0.86 -1.92
N ILE A 184 7.01 -0.36 -3.10
CA ILE A 184 8.37 0.11 -3.43
C ILE A 184 8.29 1.41 -4.22
N ASN A 185 9.14 2.40 -3.89
CA ASN A 185 9.31 3.62 -4.66
C ASN A 185 10.57 3.58 -5.55
N ASP A 186 10.77 4.60 -6.40
CA ASP A 186 11.87 4.65 -7.36
C ASP A 186 13.26 4.83 -6.72
N SER A 187 13.32 5.27 -5.47
CA SER A 187 14.57 5.31 -4.70
C SER A 187 14.90 3.96 -4.02
N GLY A 188 14.07 2.93 -4.20
CA GLY A 188 14.24 1.60 -3.62
C GLY A 188 13.87 1.52 -2.14
N GLN A 189 13.08 2.48 -1.61
CA GLN A 189 12.48 2.34 -0.31
C GLN A 189 11.28 1.41 -0.41
N ILE A 190 11.16 0.46 0.53
CA ILE A 190 10.17 -0.61 0.54
C ILE A 190 9.40 -0.57 1.85
N THR A 191 8.07 -0.60 1.78
CA THR A 191 7.24 -0.88 2.95
C THR A 191 7.26 -2.38 3.22
N VAL A 192 7.57 -2.74 4.45
CA VAL A 192 7.58 -4.13 4.91
C VAL A 192 6.72 -4.20 6.16
N PHE A 193 5.79 -5.13 6.20
CA PHE A 193 5.18 -5.51 7.47
C PHE A 193 5.48 -6.96 7.81
N ALA A 194 5.46 -7.26 9.09
CA ALA A 194 5.81 -8.54 9.63
C ALA A 194 4.87 -8.91 10.79
N ILE A 195 4.66 -10.18 11.02
CA ILE A 195 3.95 -10.67 12.18
C ILE A 195 4.98 -10.91 13.29
N ASN A 196 4.85 -10.18 14.39
CA ASN A 196 5.74 -10.33 15.52
C ASN A 196 5.40 -11.57 16.38
N SER A 197 6.25 -11.90 17.34
CA SER A 197 6.09 -13.08 18.20
C SER A 197 4.82 -13.09 19.07
N LEU A 198 4.14 -11.95 19.21
CA LEU A 198 2.87 -11.81 19.94
C LEU A 198 1.65 -11.88 19.01
N GLY A 199 1.85 -12.09 17.69
CA GLY A 199 0.79 -12.15 16.69
C GLY A 199 0.29 -10.78 16.21
N GLY A 200 0.93 -9.69 16.63
CA GLY A 200 0.64 -8.34 16.14
C GLY A 200 1.46 -7.98 14.89
N TYR A 201 1.14 -6.83 14.28
CA TYR A 201 1.81 -6.34 13.08
C TYR A 201 2.87 -5.28 13.43
N ASP A 202 4.09 -5.52 13.01
CA ASP A 202 5.16 -4.53 12.96
C ASP A 202 5.40 -4.08 11.54
N SER A 203 5.50 -2.77 11.31
CA SER A 203 5.74 -2.21 9.98
C SER A 203 7.01 -1.39 9.92
N PHE A 204 7.65 -1.42 8.76
CA PHE A 204 8.94 -0.78 8.53
C PHE A 204 9.01 -0.13 7.15
N LEU A 205 9.81 0.92 7.05
CA LEU A 205 10.38 1.41 5.80
C LEU A 205 11.81 0.87 5.69
N TYR A 206 12.02 -0.02 4.72
CA TYR A 206 13.31 -0.64 4.44
C TYR A 206 14.01 0.09 3.29
N ASN A 207 15.29 0.42 3.42
CA ASN A 207 16.09 1.15 2.42
C ASN A 207 17.17 0.29 1.75
N GLY A 208 17.02 -1.03 1.78
CA GLY A 208 18.01 -1.98 1.29
C GLY A 208 19.05 -2.42 2.33
N LYS A 209 19.17 -1.69 3.46
CA LYS A 209 20.15 -1.94 4.54
C LYS A 209 19.53 -1.97 5.94
N THR A 210 18.66 -1.01 6.25
CA THR A 210 18.09 -0.81 7.59
C THR A 210 16.58 -0.73 7.53
N PHE A 211 15.93 -1.21 8.59
CA PHE A 211 14.50 -1.12 8.82
C PHE A 211 14.22 0.06 9.76
N LYS A 212 13.42 1.03 9.31
CA LYS A 212 12.92 2.13 10.14
C LYS A 212 11.46 1.84 10.50
N LYS A 213 11.16 1.67 11.77
CA LYS A 213 9.80 1.34 12.24
C LYS A 213 8.79 2.43 11.83
N ILE A 214 7.64 1.99 11.33
CA ILE A 214 6.44 2.79 11.08
C ILE A 214 5.38 2.31 12.06
N SER A 215 4.91 3.20 12.92
CA SER A 215 3.87 2.88 13.89
C SER A 215 2.99 4.11 14.05
N ASP A 216 1.70 3.96 13.78
CA ASP A 216 0.73 5.01 14.04
C ASP A 216 0.63 5.23 15.56
N PRO A 217 0.63 6.47 16.06
CA PRO A 217 0.57 6.75 17.50
C PRO A 217 -0.76 6.29 18.15
N ASN A 218 -1.82 6.10 17.35
CA ASN A 218 -3.12 5.62 17.81
C ASN A 218 -3.28 4.09 17.69
N ALA A 219 -2.24 3.38 17.21
CA ALA A 219 -2.30 1.93 17.08
C ALA A 219 -2.35 1.25 18.46
N GLY A 220 -3.27 0.31 18.60
CA GLY A 220 -3.35 -0.63 19.70
C GLY A 220 -2.32 -1.75 19.58
N THR A 221 -2.49 -2.82 20.36
CA THR A 221 -1.55 -3.95 20.42
C THR A 221 -1.47 -4.77 19.14
N THR A 222 -2.51 -4.74 18.30
CA THR A 222 -2.51 -5.41 16.99
C THR A 222 -1.55 -4.72 16.02
N GLY A 223 -1.30 -3.40 16.16
CA GLY A 223 -0.23 -2.69 15.48
C GLY A 223 -0.65 -1.96 14.20
N THR A 224 0.34 -1.73 13.34
CA THR A 224 0.24 -0.93 12.10
C THR A 224 0.66 -1.77 10.90
N ILE A 225 -0.07 -1.64 9.79
CA ILE A 225 0.24 -2.24 8.48
C ILE A 225 0.53 -1.10 7.49
N ALA A 226 1.81 -0.82 7.24
CA ALA A 226 2.23 0.12 6.20
C ALA A 226 2.24 -0.62 4.85
N ARG A 227 1.42 -0.14 3.88
CA ARG A 227 1.24 -0.82 2.59
C ARG A 227 2.06 -0.20 1.48
N ILE A 228 1.97 1.11 1.30
CA ILE A 228 2.57 1.77 0.14
C ILE A 228 3.47 2.95 0.57
N VAL A 229 4.53 3.19 -0.18
CA VAL A 229 5.39 4.37 -0.09
C VAL A 229 5.46 5.04 -1.47
N ASN A 230 5.24 6.36 -1.52
CA ASN A 230 5.44 7.15 -2.74
C ASN A 230 6.89 7.64 -2.90
N ASN A 231 7.21 8.34 -4.01
CA ASN A 231 8.56 8.85 -4.26
C ASN A 231 8.98 10.00 -3.35
N LYS A 232 8.05 10.61 -2.61
CA LYS A 232 8.32 11.63 -1.60
C LYS A 232 8.59 11.05 -0.21
N GLY A 233 8.45 9.72 -0.04
CA GLY A 233 8.62 9.02 1.22
C GLY A 233 7.40 9.10 2.15
N ASP A 234 6.26 9.52 1.61
CA ASP A 234 4.98 9.41 2.32
C ASP A 234 4.51 7.97 2.30
N VAL A 235 3.85 7.54 3.37
CA VAL A 235 3.42 6.15 3.57
C VAL A 235 1.93 6.12 3.87
N ALA A 236 1.21 5.21 3.21
CA ALA A 236 -0.19 4.93 3.55
C ALA A 236 -0.38 3.45 3.93
N GLY A 237 -1.46 3.18 4.64
CA GLY A 237 -1.81 1.85 5.11
C GLY A 237 -2.94 1.92 6.14
N ALA A 238 -2.96 0.98 7.08
CA ALA A 238 -3.94 0.94 8.14
C ALA A 238 -3.29 0.62 9.51
N TYR A 239 -3.96 1.00 10.57
CA TYR A 239 -3.63 0.57 11.92
C TYR A 239 -4.89 0.03 12.62
N PHE A 240 -4.69 -0.81 13.62
CA PHE A 240 -5.77 -1.28 14.48
C PHE A 240 -5.77 -0.45 15.76
N ASN A 241 -6.85 0.26 16.05
CA ASN A 241 -6.98 1.04 17.26
C ASN A 241 -7.21 0.15 18.51
N SER A 242 -7.33 0.75 19.70
CA SER A 242 -7.58 0.02 20.96
C SER A 242 -8.86 -0.82 20.96
N ASP A 243 -9.85 -0.42 20.17
CA ASP A 243 -11.14 -1.10 20.04
C ASP A 243 -11.13 -2.21 18.98
N GLY A 244 -9.98 -2.40 18.29
CA GLY A 244 -9.78 -3.40 17.24
C GLY A 244 -10.31 -2.96 15.86
N ALA A 245 -10.77 -1.71 15.69
CA ALA A 245 -11.18 -1.20 14.39
C ALA A 245 -9.96 -0.94 13.49
N GLU A 246 -10.06 -1.28 12.21
CA GLU A 246 -9.03 -1.04 11.20
C GLU A 246 -9.23 0.34 10.58
N VAL A 247 -8.34 1.27 10.90
CA VAL A 247 -8.39 2.69 10.50
C VAL A 247 -7.30 2.96 9.48
N GLY A 248 -7.67 3.54 8.34
CA GLY A 248 -6.71 3.98 7.33
C GLY A 248 -5.86 5.14 7.80
N PHE A 249 -4.58 5.20 7.40
CA PHE A 249 -3.70 6.32 7.68
C PHE A 249 -2.90 6.78 6.46
N LEU A 250 -2.53 8.07 6.48
CA LEU A 250 -1.47 8.67 5.67
C LEU A 250 -0.41 9.25 6.61
N ARG A 251 0.84 8.81 6.46
CA ARG A 251 2.00 9.46 7.07
C ARG A 251 2.64 10.39 6.04
N HIS A 252 2.41 11.71 6.20
CA HIS A 252 2.94 12.77 5.33
C HIS A 252 3.81 13.74 6.13
N ALA A 253 5.00 14.05 5.62
CA ALA A 253 5.97 14.95 6.30
C ALA A 253 6.22 14.56 7.77
N GLY A 254 6.20 13.26 8.08
CA GLY A 254 6.43 12.71 9.42
C GLY A 254 5.23 12.75 10.36
N LYS A 255 4.09 13.32 9.96
CA LYS A 255 2.83 13.35 10.73
C LYS A 255 1.87 12.29 10.22
N TYR A 256 1.01 11.78 11.10
CA TYR A 256 -0.04 10.81 10.78
C TYR A 256 -1.40 11.51 10.70
N TYR A 257 -2.19 11.09 9.72
CA TYR A 257 -3.53 11.59 9.44
C TYR A 257 -4.44 10.40 9.18
N ASP A 258 -5.58 10.34 9.85
CA ASP A 258 -6.58 9.29 9.60
C ASP A 258 -7.21 9.48 8.21
N VAL A 259 -7.31 8.38 7.47
CA VAL A 259 -7.96 8.30 6.16
C VAL A 259 -9.18 7.40 6.31
N VAL A 260 -10.32 8.02 6.61
CA VAL A 260 -11.57 7.32 6.90
C VAL A 260 -12.64 7.77 5.90
N ASP A 261 -13.12 6.84 5.07
CA ASP A 261 -14.25 7.12 4.20
C ASP A 261 -15.53 7.29 5.05
N PRO A 262 -16.28 8.38 4.90
CA PRO A 262 -17.49 8.64 5.69
C PRO A 262 -18.61 7.62 5.48
N LYS A 263 -18.53 6.78 4.42
CA LYS A 263 -19.46 5.68 4.15
C LYS A 263 -19.00 4.34 4.74
N ALA A 264 -17.78 4.30 5.28
CA ALA A 264 -17.20 3.07 5.82
C ALA A 264 -17.89 2.65 7.12
N ASN A 265 -18.10 1.35 7.27
CA ASN A 265 -18.48 0.71 8.52
C ASN A 265 -17.22 0.21 9.24
N ASN A 266 -16.51 1.12 9.91
CA ASN A 266 -15.30 0.86 10.72
C ASN A 266 -14.07 0.28 9.99
N VAL A 267 -14.09 0.19 8.66
CA VAL A 267 -12.96 -0.36 7.89
C VAL A 267 -12.70 0.51 6.67
N THR A 268 -11.56 1.21 6.65
CA THR A 268 -11.02 1.89 5.48
C THR A 268 -9.57 1.47 5.29
N LYS A 269 -9.24 0.94 4.12
CA LYS A 269 -7.93 0.39 3.78
C LYS A 269 -7.31 1.16 2.63
N PRO A 270 -6.46 2.16 2.89
CA PRO A 270 -5.57 2.73 1.89
C PRO A 270 -4.57 1.68 1.42
N ASP A 271 -4.59 1.37 0.13
CA ASP A 271 -3.73 0.35 -0.47
C ASP A 271 -2.76 0.96 -1.50
N GLY A 272 -3.11 2.10 -2.14
CA GLY A 272 -2.30 2.82 -3.11
C GLY A 272 -2.16 4.31 -2.80
N LEU A 273 -1.00 4.88 -3.13
CA LEU A 273 -0.64 6.29 -2.91
C LEU A 273 0.29 6.77 -4.01
N ASN A 274 -0.03 7.90 -4.66
CA ASN A 274 0.86 8.55 -5.61
C ASN A 274 1.54 9.81 -5.03
N ASP A 275 2.40 10.45 -5.82
CA ASP A 275 3.18 11.62 -5.39
C ASP A 275 2.36 12.91 -5.21
N THR A 276 1.11 12.93 -5.66
CA THR A 276 0.17 14.04 -5.45
C THR A 276 -0.75 13.82 -4.25
N LEU A 277 -0.49 12.78 -3.44
CA LEU A 277 -1.30 12.34 -2.31
C LEU A 277 -2.72 11.90 -2.72
N GLU A 278 -2.89 11.43 -3.96
CA GLU A 278 -4.07 10.67 -4.32
C GLU A 278 -3.94 9.27 -3.73
N ILE A 279 -4.93 8.88 -2.93
CA ILE A 279 -4.99 7.60 -2.24
C ILE A 279 -6.10 6.78 -2.87
N VAL A 280 -5.84 5.52 -3.16
CA VAL A 280 -6.87 4.54 -3.50
C VAL A 280 -6.86 3.40 -2.51
N GLY A 281 -7.98 2.70 -2.43
CA GLY A 281 -8.13 1.60 -1.50
C GLY A 281 -9.56 1.08 -1.52
N ARG A 282 -9.95 0.42 -0.46
CA ARG A 282 -11.29 -0.10 -0.29
C ARG A 282 -11.84 0.19 1.10
N TYR A 283 -13.15 0.24 1.19
CA TYR A 283 -13.86 0.29 2.46
C TYR A 283 -14.98 -0.74 2.51
N THR A 284 -15.35 -1.16 3.71
CA THR A 284 -16.56 -1.97 3.91
C THR A 284 -17.73 -1.03 4.17
N SER A 285 -18.76 -1.10 3.34
CA SER A 285 -19.99 -0.30 3.49
C SER A 285 -20.86 -0.80 4.65
N THR A 286 -21.85 -0.04 5.03
CA THR A 286 -22.85 -0.45 6.06
C THR A 286 -23.68 -1.67 5.65
N SER A 287 -23.76 -1.98 4.35
CA SER A 287 -24.38 -3.23 3.85
C SER A 287 -23.44 -4.43 3.89
N GLY A 288 -22.17 -4.24 4.27
CA GLY A 288 -21.14 -5.28 4.26
C GLY A 288 -20.43 -5.47 2.91
N ALA A 289 -20.80 -4.69 1.88
CA ALA A 289 -20.12 -4.76 0.58
C ALA A 289 -18.77 -4.07 0.60
N THR A 290 -17.80 -4.63 -0.12
CA THR A 290 -16.50 -3.99 -0.40
C THR A 290 -16.63 -3.03 -1.57
N VAL A 291 -16.18 -1.79 -1.37
CA VAL A 291 -16.26 -0.73 -2.37
C VAL A 291 -14.89 -0.08 -2.53
N GLY A 292 -14.41 0.01 -3.76
CA GLY A 292 -13.20 0.76 -4.07
C GLY A 292 -13.41 2.25 -3.87
N PHE A 293 -12.38 2.94 -3.37
CA PHE A 293 -12.41 4.41 -3.23
C PHE A 293 -11.19 5.08 -3.82
N LYS A 294 -11.36 6.35 -4.11
CA LYS A 294 -10.30 7.32 -4.34
C LYS A 294 -10.48 8.50 -3.41
N ALA A 295 -9.42 8.87 -2.70
CA ALA A 295 -9.35 10.05 -1.86
C ALA A 295 -8.30 11.03 -2.38
N THR A 296 -8.62 12.33 -2.35
CA THR A 296 -7.70 13.42 -2.70
C THR A 296 -7.60 14.39 -1.55
N THR A 297 -6.42 14.98 -1.34
CA THR A 297 -6.18 16.00 -0.31
C THR A 297 -6.56 17.39 -0.78
N LYS A 298 -7.02 18.21 0.16
CA LYS A 298 -7.25 19.67 -0.01
C LYS A 298 -6.26 20.44 0.81
#